data_c87f9c54fda209a80d72d061ddb67c65
#
_entry.id   c87f9c54fda209a80d72d061ddb67c65
#
_cell.length_a   1.000
_cell.length_b   1.000
_cell.length_c   1.000
_cell.angle_alpha   90.00
_cell.angle_beta   90.00
_cell.angle_gamma   90.00
#
_symmetry.space_group_name_H-M   'P 1'
#
loop_
_entity.id
_entity.type
_entity.pdbx_description
1 polymer ?
#
loop_
_entity_poly.entity_id
_entity_poly.type
_entity_poly.pdbx_seq_one_letter_code
_entity_poly.pdbx_strand_id
1 'polypeptide(L)'
;MLRSLLPLVALTLAAQTPAPKPAEAPKAEAPKAEAPKAAVKAEAPKAPKADVKTTSGVEVGQAAPKAEDKVIAKIGPYLLHDSDVEAALGNMAPTERQQLTLVAGARDQYVKRIVEMHLIAAKAKKLGLDATPEHKRALGLMTTQLLAQELLKKEGDALNAKMNVSEEDVRAYYESHKAQFVTPGKFNARHILVSVKSERTQGQGYTDQEARDRVAKIQEQLRSGKKLEDLTKEWSDDPGSKDKGGLYENITFGQFVPEFEAAVKAQPVGKVGDPVRTAFGYHLIQVEKMMHGDQMGWDQAKDLAKQKATEARREEVWNGFIEGIKKEVPFEMNPAPGKAAKAAKPAAKKG
;
A
#
# COMPACT_ATOMS: atom_id res chain seq x y z
N MET A 1 -7.37 -4.40 -8.99
CA MET A 1 -7.44 -3.49 -7.82
C MET A 1 -7.20 -4.33 -6.58
N LEU A 2 -5.96 -4.45 -6.19
CA LEU A 2 -5.59 -4.95 -4.86
C LEU A 2 -4.48 -4.03 -4.36
N ARG A 3 -4.89 -2.96 -3.70
CA ARG A 3 -3.99 -2.06 -2.97
C ARG A 3 -3.69 -2.66 -1.61
N SER A 4 -2.41 -2.79 -1.34
CA SER A 4 -1.83 -2.53 -0.02
C SER A 4 -2.39 -3.36 1.14
N LEU A 5 -1.84 -4.55 1.34
CA LEU A 5 -1.86 -5.21 2.64
C LEU A 5 -0.43 -5.29 3.17
N LEU A 6 -0.03 -4.27 3.88
CA LEU A 6 0.94 -4.16 4.97
C LEU A 6 1.26 -2.67 5.17
N PRO A 7 1.30 -2.13 6.37
CA PRO A 7 1.50 -2.76 7.66
C PRO A 7 0.41 -2.40 8.68
N LEU A 8 -0.01 -3.36 9.47
CA LEU A 8 -0.77 -3.07 10.68
C LEU A 8 -0.09 -3.82 11.82
N VAL A 9 0.88 -3.22 12.44
CA VAL A 9 1.18 -3.36 13.88
C VAL A 9 2.23 -2.30 14.26
N ALA A 10 1.75 -1.16 14.70
CA ALA A 10 2.42 -0.37 15.70
C ALA A 10 1.33 0.28 16.56
N LEU A 11 0.78 -0.49 17.50
CA LEU A 11 -0.05 0.08 18.55
C LEU A 11 0.88 0.51 19.68
N THR A 12 1.53 1.67 19.49
CA THR A 12 2.16 2.40 20.57
C THR A 12 1.11 3.26 21.24
N LEU A 13 0.79 2.92 22.48
CA LEU A 13 0.03 3.75 23.40
C LEU A 13 0.89 4.97 23.73
N ALA A 14 0.78 6.04 22.94
CA ALA A 14 1.43 7.32 23.22
C ALA A 14 0.49 8.15 24.09
N ALA A 15 0.92 8.39 25.33
CA ALA A 15 0.37 9.43 26.18
C ALA A 15 0.54 10.78 25.51
N GLN A 16 -0.56 11.55 25.44
CA GLN A 16 -0.60 12.90 24.88
C GLN A 16 0.19 13.88 25.76
N THR A 17 1.20 14.50 25.18
CA THR A 17 1.75 15.78 25.65
C THR A 17 1.75 16.76 24.48
N PRO A 18 1.46 18.07 24.70
CA PRO A 18 1.22 19.03 23.61
C PRO A 18 2.54 19.47 22.94
N ALA A 19 2.42 19.74 21.63
CA ALA A 19 3.50 20.12 20.73
C ALA A 19 4.04 21.55 20.99
N PRO A 20 5.35 21.79 20.83
CA PRO A 20 5.90 23.13 20.65
C PRO A 20 5.98 23.53 19.18
N LYS A 21 5.87 24.85 18.94
CA LYS A 21 5.89 25.54 17.63
C LYS A 21 7.18 25.33 16.84
N PRO A 22 7.13 25.41 15.51
CA PRO A 22 8.29 25.25 14.64
C PRO A 22 9.18 26.49 14.59
N ALA A 23 10.49 26.26 14.63
CA ALA A 23 11.53 27.25 14.34
C ALA A 23 12.17 26.97 12.97
N GLU A 24 12.55 28.05 12.29
CA GLU A 24 13.14 28.11 10.95
C GLU A 24 14.43 27.31 10.78
N ALA A 25 14.60 26.80 9.56
CA ALA A 25 15.79 26.07 9.11
C ALA A 25 16.88 27.01 8.57
N PRO A 26 18.16 26.71 8.78
CA PRO A 26 19.24 27.20 7.93
C PRO A 26 19.73 26.14 6.95
N LYS A 27 20.02 26.60 5.73
CA LYS A 27 20.72 25.86 4.65
C LYS A 27 22.13 25.44 5.08
N ALA A 28 22.51 24.22 4.74
CA ALA A 28 23.91 23.82 4.70
C ALA A 28 24.19 22.82 3.56
N GLU A 29 25.34 23.06 2.93
CA GLU A 29 25.92 22.39 1.78
C GLU A 29 26.30 20.92 2.04
N ALA A 30 26.37 20.17 0.93
CA ALA A 30 26.83 18.80 0.90
C ALA A 30 28.37 18.70 0.80
N PRO A 31 29.01 17.77 1.47
CA PRO A 31 30.34 17.33 1.09
C PRO A 31 30.33 15.93 0.47
N LYS A 32 31.12 15.80 -0.61
CA LYS A 32 31.53 14.54 -1.26
C LYS A 32 32.30 13.67 -0.27
N ALA A 33 32.06 12.39 -0.30
CA ALA A 33 32.95 11.42 0.30
C ALA A 33 33.13 10.18 -0.60
N GLU A 34 34.39 9.84 -0.77
CA GLU A 34 34.97 8.73 -1.52
C GLU A 34 34.66 7.36 -0.90
N ALA A 35 34.65 6.34 -1.75
CA ALA A 35 34.54 4.94 -1.35
C ALA A 35 35.91 4.34 -0.97
N PRO A 36 35.98 3.43 -0.03
CA PRO A 36 37.08 2.47 0.02
C PRO A 36 36.61 1.04 -0.29
N LYS A 37 37.35 0.39 -1.19
CA LYS A 37 37.34 -1.03 -1.47
C LYS A 37 38.03 -1.77 -0.32
N ALA A 38 37.44 -2.86 0.16
CA ALA A 38 38.19 -4.03 0.63
C ALA A 38 37.26 -5.24 0.74
N ALA A 39 37.59 -6.29 0.01
CA ALA A 39 36.99 -7.60 0.06
C ALA A 39 37.61 -8.42 1.21
N VAL A 40 36.76 -9.06 2.00
CA VAL A 40 37.18 -10.16 2.89
C VAL A 40 36.22 -11.33 2.71
N LYS A 41 36.79 -12.45 2.22
CA LYS A 41 36.18 -13.77 2.12
C LYS A 41 36.00 -14.33 3.52
N ALA A 42 34.85 -14.79 3.91
CA ALA A 42 34.63 -15.62 5.07
C ALA A 42 33.80 -16.85 4.72
N GLU A 43 34.31 -17.97 5.11
CA GLU A 43 33.92 -19.35 4.94
C GLU A 43 32.70 -19.69 5.82
N ALA A 44 31.77 -20.49 5.32
CA ALA A 44 30.54 -20.90 6.02
C ALA A 44 30.79 -22.14 6.90
N PRO A 45 30.28 -22.21 8.13
CA PRO A 45 30.29 -23.42 8.91
C PRO A 45 29.06 -24.29 8.65
N LYS A 46 29.30 -25.63 8.57
CA LYS A 46 28.33 -26.70 8.37
C LYS A 46 27.36 -26.83 9.55
N ALA A 47 26.08 -27.02 9.24
CA ALA A 47 25.00 -27.32 10.17
C ALA A 47 25.05 -28.76 10.72
N PRO A 48 24.72 -29.02 11.98
CA PRO A 48 24.46 -30.35 12.49
C PRO A 48 23.00 -30.77 12.31
N LYS A 49 22.79 -32.04 11.96
CA LYS A 49 21.51 -32.71 11.87
C LYS A 49 20.94 -32.96 13.27
N ALA A 50 19.69 -32.65 13.51
CA ALA A 50 18.99 -33.02 14.73
C ALA A 50 17.70 -33.76 14.41
N ASP A 51 17.52 -34.90 15.03
CA ASP A 51 16.36 -35.80 14.96
C ASP A 51 15.17 -35.18 15.71
N VAL A 52 14.02 -35.15 15.07
CA VAL A 52 12.76 -34.69 15.65
C VAL A 52 11.99 -35.87 16.22
N LYS A 53 11.86 -35.94 17.54
CA LYS A 53 10.86 -36.77 18.22
C LYS A 53 9.67 -35.88 18.63
N THR A 54 8.50 -36.23 18.12
CA THR A 54 7.20 -35.61 18.38
C THR A 54 6.71 -36.01 19.77
N THR A 55 6.41 -35.02 20.63
CA THR A 55 5.52 -35.20 21.79
C THR A 55 4.54 -34.06 21.86
N SER A 56 3.26 -34.41 21.82
CA SER A 56 2.10 -33.54 21.91
C SER A 56 1.89 -33.02 23.34
N GLY A 57 1.52 -31.74 23.47
CA GLY A 57 1.10 -31.13 24.72
C GLY A 57 1.76 -29.76 24.91
N VAL A 58 1.24 -28.74 24.22
CA VAL A 58 1.74 -27.35 24.42
C VAL A 58 0.90 -26.67 25.47
N GLU A 59 1.40 -26.69 26.72
CA GLU A 59 1.07 -25.62 27.65
C GLU A 59 1.78 -24.35 27.19
N VAL A 60 1.01 -23.27 26.99
CA VAL A 60 1.54 -21.95 26.66
C VAL A 60 2.22 -21.37 27.92
N GLY A 61 3.53 -21.50 27.96
CA GLY A 61 4.31 -20.92 29.03
C GLY A 61 5.71 -21.53 29.15
N GLN A 62 6.72 -20.76 28.85
CA GLN A 62 8.15 -20.98 29.01
C GLN A 62 8.79 -22.01 28.07
N ALA A 63 9.69 -21.50 27.20
CA ALA A 63 10.72 -22.36 26.60
C ALA A 63 11.51 -23.05 27.71
N ALA A 64 11.79 -24.37 27.58
CA ALA A 64 12.57 -25.09 28.58
C ALA A 64 13.94 -24.40 28.75
N PRO A 65 14.34 -24.03 30.00
CA PRO A 65 15.60 -23.33 30.22
C PRO A 65 16.78 -24.23 29.83
N LYS A 66 17.79 -23.64 29.20
CA LYS A 66 19.08 -24.29 29.02
C LYS A 66 19.68 -24.58 30.39
N ALA A 67 20.43 -25.68 30.55
CA ALA A 67 20.90 -26.18 31.83
C ALA A 67 21.72 -25.18 32.72
N GLU A 68 22.02 -23.98 32.23
CA GLU A 68 22.76 -22.92 32.93
C GLU A 68 22.04 -21.57 32.93
N ASP A 69 20.71 -21.54 32.64
CA ASP A 69 19.97 -20.28 32.51
C ASP A 69 19.65 -19.69 33.88
N LYS A 70 20.30 -18.55 34.20
CA LYS A 70 20.21 -17.90 35.49
C LYS A 70 18.84 -17.32 35.74
N VAL A 71 18.20 -17.68 36.85
CA VAL A 71 16.98 -17.02 37.32
C VAL A 71 17.33 -15.62 37.83
N ILE A 72 16.75 -14.61 37.18
CA ILE A 72 16.92 -13.17 37.54
C ILE A 72 15.88 -12.74 38.57
N ALA A 73 14.62 -13.21 38.42
CA ALA A 73 13.55 -12.86 39.34
C ALA A 73 12.49 -13.97 39.45
N LYS A 74 11.84 -14.05 40.63
CA LYS A 74 10.67 -14.92 40.87
C LYS A 74 9.45 -14.04 41.09
N ILE A 75 8.44 -14.20 40.25
CA ILE A 75 7.20 -13.39 40.24
C ILE A 75 5.99 -14.31 40.37
N GLY A 76 5.59 -14.62 41.59
CA GLY A 76 4.61 -15.66 41.86
C GLY A 76 5.13 -17.03 41.41
N PRO A 77 4.39 -17.76 40.55
CA PRO A 77 4.84 -19.03 39.97
C PRO A 77 5.81 -18.85 38.79
N TYR A 78 5.95 -17.65 38.24
CA TYR A 78 6.81 -17.36 37.10
C TYR A 78 8.26 -17.12 37.50
N LEU A 79 9.19 -17.75 36.80
CA LEU A 79 10.61 -17.54 36.94
C LEU A 79 11.09 -16.76 35.68
N LEU A 80 11.60 -15.54 35.89
CA LEU A 80 12.23 -14.75 34.84
C LEU A 80 13.72 -15.18 34.74
N HIS A 81 14.09 -15.68 33.58
CA HIS A 81 15.46 -16.11 33.29
C HIS A 81 16.24 -15.07 32.48
N ASP A 82 17.53 -15.19 32.44
CA ASP A 82 18.42 -14.33 31.65
C ASP A 82 18.12 -14.48 30.15
N SER A 83 17.80 -15.68 29.70
CA SER A 83 17.37 -15.95 28.34
C SER A 83 16.09 -15.22 27.92
N ASP A 84 15.16 -15.00 28.86
CA ASP A 84 13.93 -14.22 28.59
C ASP A 84 14.27 -12.73 28.33
N VAL A 85 15.24 -12.22 29.08
CA VAL A 85 15.76 -10.85 28.90
C VAL A 85 16.49 -10.72 27.55
N GLU A 86 17.36 -11.69 27.24
CA GLU A 86 18.07 -11.70 25.95
C GLU A 86 17.10 -11.84 24.76
N ALA A 87 16.03 -12.64 24.88
CA ALA A 87 14.97 -12.73 23.87
C ALA A 87 14.24 -11.39 23.70
N ALA A 88 13.93 -10.70 24.79
CA ALA A 88 13.33 -9.37 24.77
C ALA A 88 14.26 -8.34 24.10
N LEU A 89 15.55 -8.37 24.42
CA LEU A 89 16.58 -7.54 23.77
C LEU A 89 16.74 -7.88 22.29
N GLY A 90 16.61 -9.17 21.93
CA GLY A 90 16.64 -9.63 20.55
C GLY A 90 15.57 -9.02 19.65
N ASN A 91 14.41 -8.71 20.20
CA ASN A 91 13.27 -8.10 19.50
C ASN A 91 13.36 -6.56 19.39
N MET A 92 14.35 -5.93 20.02
CA MET A 92 14.54 -4.47 19.94
C MET A 92 15.27 -4.06 18.66
N ALA A 93 15.04 -2.81 18.25
CA ALA A 93 15.80 -2.21 17.16
C ALA A 93 17.31 -2.20 17.49
N PRO A 94 18.21 -2.42 16.50
CA PRO A 94 19.65 -2.45 16.74
C PRO A 94 20.20 -1.21 17.45
N THR A 95 19.67 -0.03 17.15
CA THR A 95 20.04 1.25 17.78
C THR A 95 19.67 1.33 19.25
N GLU A 96 18.48 0.85 19.62
CA GLU A 96 18.02 0.80 21.02
C GLU A 96 18.84 -0.21 21.83
N ARG A 97 19.14 -1.37 21.26
CA ARG A 97 19.99 -2.38 21.88
C ARG A 97 21.41 -1.86 22.14
N GLN A 98 21.97 -1.10 21.19
CA GLN A 98 23.28 -0.47 21.35
C GLN A 98 23.28 0.54 22.49
N GLN A 99 22.23 1.34 22.66
CA GLN A 99 22.11 2.28 23.77
C GLN A 99 22.13 1.58 25.13
N LEU A 100 21.50 0.40 25.27
CA LEU A 100 21.51 -0.38 26.51
C LEU A 100 22.90 -0.93 26.88
N THR A 101 23.78 -1.11 25.89
CA THR A 101 25.17 -1.54 26.13
C THR A 101 26.12 -0.38 26.43
N LEU A 102 25.84 0.81 25.88
CA LEU A 102 26.71 1.99 26.05
C LEU A 102 26.49 2.76 27.35
N VAL A 103 25.28 2.71 27.94
CA VAL A 103 24.92 3.47 29.12
C VAL A 103 25.03 2.56 30.38
N ALA A 104 25.90 2.91 31.28
CA ALA A 104 26.05 2.16 32.52
C ALA A 104 24.72 2.08 33.31
N GLY A 105 24.33 0.86 33.72
CA GLY A 105 23.09 0.62 34.45
C GLY A 105 21.81 0.59 33.61
N ALA A 106 21.88 0.85 32.29
CA ALA A 106 20.69 0.83 31.42
C ALA A 106 20.08 -0.58 31.30
N ARG A 107 20.92 -1.63 31.24
CA ARG A 107 20.47 -3.02 31.28
C ARG A 107 19.70 -3.35 32.55
N ASP A 108 20.20 -2.90 33.73
CA ASP A 108 19.55 -3.17 35.01
C ASP A 108 18.18 -2.44 35.10
N GLN A 109 18.10 -1.23 34.59
CA GLN A 109 16.83 -0.49 34.49
C GLN A 109 15.85 -1.19 33.55
N TYR A 110 16.33 -1.74 32.42
CA TYR A 110 15.52 -2.51 31.50
C TYR A 110 14.98 -3.80 32.15
N VAL A 111 15.84 -4.55 32.86
CA VAL A 111 15.44 -5.74 33.62
C VAL A 111 14.38 -5.38 34.68
N LYS A 112 14.57 -4.28 35.42
CA LYS A 112 13.57 -3.77 36.36
C LYS A 112 12.22 -3.55 35.69
N ARG A 113 12.19 -2.93 34.51
CA ARG A 113 10.97 -2.68 33.79
C ARG A 113 10.28 -3.99 33.33
N ILE A 114 11.06 -4.98 32.94
CA ILE A 114 10.53 -6.33 32.62
C ILE A 114 9.86 -6.94 33.85
N VAL A 115 10.53 -6.89 35.01
CA VAL A 115 9.96 -7.39 36.27
C VAL A 115 8.67 -6.66 36.65
N GLU A 116 8.61 -5.35 36.51
CA GLU A 116 7.41 -4.54 36.77
C GLU A 116 6.25 -4.94 35.86
N MET A 117 6.53 -5.15 34.57
CA MET A 117 5.50 -5.63 33.60
C MET A 117 4.96 -7.01 34.00
N HIS A 118 5.82 -7.92 34.43
CA HIS A 118 5.39 -9.25 34.90
C HIS A 118 4.58 -9.18 36.19
N LEU A 119 4.93 -8.26 37.12
CA LEU A 119 4.13 -8.01 38.34
C LEU A 119 2.72 -7.50 38.00
N ILE A 120 2.63 -6.53 37.06
CA ILE A 120 1.34 -6.02 36.57
C ILE A 120 0.53 -7.15 35.92
N ALA A 121 1.15 -7.95 35.06
CA ALA A 121 0.51 -9.11 34.42
C ALA A 121 0.04 -10.15 35.45
N ALA A 122 0.85 -10.45 36.46
CA ALA A 122 0.45 -11.36 37.55
C ALA A 122 -0.76 -10.84 38.34
N LYS A 123 -0.83 -9.51 38.56
CA LYS A 123 -2.01 -8.88 39.17
C LYS A 123 -3.22 -8.97 38.28
N ALA A 124 -3.07 -8.73 36.99
CA ALA A 124 -4.14 -8.86 35.99
C ALA A 124 -4.73 -10.29 35.96
N LYS A 125 -3.86 -11.32 35.99
CA LYS A 125 -4.29 -12.72 36.09
C LYS A 125 -5.07 -12.99 37.39
N LYS A 126 -4.62 -12.46 38.54
CA LYS A 126 -5.39 -12.58 39.79
C LYS A 126 -6.77 -11.92 39.74
N LEU A 127 -6.97 -10.94 38.84
CA LEU A 127 -8.26 -10.29 38.59
C LEU A 127 -9.07 -11.01 37.50
N GLY A 128 -8.58 -12.11 36.93
CA GLY A 128 -9.26 -12.90 35.91
C GLY A 128 -9.32 -12.26 34.53
N LEU A 129 -8.49 -11.23 34.26
CA LEU A 129 -8.51 -10.52 32.97
C LEU A 129 -8.06 -11.41 31.81
N ASP A 130 -7.18 -12.39 32.06
CA ASP A 130 -6.72 -13.39 31.10
C ASP A 130 -7.81 -14.40 30.70
N ALA A 131 -8.85 -14.57 31.54
CA ALA A 131 -9.97 -15.45 31.28
C ALA A 131 -11.10 -14.82 30.43
N THR A 132 -11.05 -13.49 30.22
CA THR A 132 -12.09 -12.78 29.47
C THR A 132 -12.17 -13.23 28.00
N PRO A 133 -13.37 -13.25 27.39
CA PRO A 133 -13.53 -13.60 25.97
C PRO A 133 -12.72 -12.68 25.03
N GLU A 134 -12.59 -11.40 25.37
CA GLU A 134 -11.83 -10.40 24.64
C GLU A 134 -10.34 -10.74 24.64
N HIS A 135 -9.79 -11.05 25.82
CA HIS A 135 -8.38 -11.43 25.98
C HIS A 135 -8.07 -12.72 25.20
N LYS A 136 -8.93 -13.74 25.32
CA LYS A 136 -8.75 -15.00 24.59
C LYS A 136 -8.75 -14.80 23.07
N ARG A 137 -9.64 -13.93 22.55
CA ARG A 137 -9.64 -13.58 21.11
C ARG A 137 -8.37 -12.86 20.71
N ALA A 138 -7.93 -11.88 21.50
CA ALA A 138 -6.70 -11.14 21.23
C ALA A 138 -5.47 -12.06 21.21
N LEU A 139 -5.37 -12.94 22.21
CA LEU A 139 -4.30 -13.95 22.29
C LEU A 139 -4.30 -14.89 21.07
N GLY A 140 -5.49 -15.37 20.65
CA GLY A 140 -5.64 -16.20 19.45
C GLY A 140 -5.13 -15.51 18.19
N LEU A 141 -5.49 -14.22 18.01
CA LEU A 141 -5.01 -13.43 16.87
C LEU A 141 -3.48 -13.22 16.92
N MET A 142 -2.91 -12.91 18.08
CA MET A 142 -1.46 -12.75 18.26
C MET A 142 -0.72 -14.06 17.96
N THR A 143 -1.24 -15.19 18.44
CA THR A 143 -0.67 -16.51 18.15
C THR A 143 -0.71 -16.81 16.65
N THR A 144 -1.83 -16.53 15.99
CA THR A 144 -1.96 -16.71 14.53
C THR A 144 -0.94 -15.86 13.77
N GLN A 145 -0.76 -14.61 14.16
CA GLN A 145 0.23 -13.72 13.53
C GLN A 145 1.65 -14.24 13.73
N LEU A 146 1.99 -14.65 14.94
CA LEU A 146 3.33 -15.17 15.25
C LEU A 146 3.64 -16.43 14.44
N LEU A 147 2.73 -17.39 14.43
CA LEU A 147 2.91 -18.65 13.66
C LEU A 147 3.02 -18.37 12.16
N ALA A 148 2.23 -17.44 11.62
CA ALA A 148 2.33 -17.04 10.22
C ALA A 148 3.69 -16.41 9.91
N GLN A 149 4.20 -15.53 10.79
CA GLN A 149 5.53 -14.92 10.64
C GLN A 149 6.65 -15.96 10.72
N GLU A 150 6.56 -16.90 11.64
CA GLU A 150 7.54 -17.99 11.77
C GLU A 150 7.58 -18.86 10.53
N LEU A 151 6.43 -19.25 9.98
CA LEU A 151 6.35 -20.00 8.73
C LEU A 151 6.97 -19.20 7.58
N LEU A 152 6.61 -17.92 7.42
CA LEU A 152 7.15 -17.07 6.38
C LEU A 152 8.65 -16.84 6.54
N LYS A 153 9.17 -16.77 7.76
CA LYS A 153 10.60 -16.71 8.02
C LYS A 153 11.30 -18.01 7.62
N LYS A 154 10.70 -19.15 7.94
CA LYS A 154 11.23 -20.47 7.60
C LYS A 154 11.27 -20.71 6.09
N GLU A 155 10.22 -20.34 5.38
CA GLU A 155 10.08 -20.53 3.94
C GLU A 155 10.66 -19.35 3.11
N GLY A 156 11.05 -18.26 3.79
CA GLY A 156 11.38 -16.98 3.15
C GLY A 156 12.49 -17.07 2.11
N ASP A 157 13.57 -17.77 2.41
CA ASP A 157 14.69 -17.92 1.46
C ASP A 157 14.27 -18.70 0.20
N ALA A 158 13.50 -19.77 0.37
CA ALA A 158 12.97 -20.57 -0.74
C ALA A 158 11.94 -19.77 -1.58
N LEU A 159 11.08 -18.99 -0.94
CA LEU A 159 10.13 -18.12 -1.63
C LEU A 159 10.86 -17.00 -2.38
N ASN A 160 11.82 -16.34 -1.75
CA ASN A 160 12.60 -15.28 -2.37
C ASN A 160 13.41 -15.79 -3.58
N ALA A 161 13.99 -16.99 -3.47
CA ALA A 161 14.70 -17.61 -4.59
C ALA A 161 13.76 -17.82 -5.81
N LYS A 162 12.52 -18.24 -5.58
CA LYS A 162 11.50 -18.41 -6.65
C LYS A 162 10.98 -17.07 -7.21
N MET A 163 11.03 -16.00 -6.42
CA MET A 163 10.58 -14.66 -6.83
C MET A 163 11.59 -13.91 -7.70
N ASN A 164 12.84 -14.40 -7.78
CA ASN A 164 13.85 -13.80 -8.64
C ASN A 164 13.48 -13.99 -10.11
N VAL A 165 13.67 -12.93 -10.90
CA VAL A 165 13.50 -12.96 -12.36
C VAL A 165 14.84 -12.73 -13.03
N SER A 166 15.18 -13.60 -14.00
CA SER A 166 16.35 -13.43 -14.87
C SER A 166 16.07 -12.38 -15.96
N GLU A 167 17.12 -11.95 -16.64
CA GLU A 167 16.96 -11.09 -17.83
C GLU A 167 16.16 -11.78 -18.95
N GLU A 168 16.31 -13.11 -19.06
CA GLU A 168 15.55 -13.93 -19.99
C GLU A 168 14.05 -13.94 -19.65
N ASP A 169 13.69 -14.11 -18.38
CA ASP A 169 12.30 -14.03 -17.90
C ASP A 169 11.69 -12.65 -18.20
N VAL A 170 12.46 -11.58 -17.96
CA VAL A 170 12.01 -10.20 -18.23
C VAL A 170 11.73 -10.01 -19.73
N ARG A 171 12.61 -10.54 -20.58
CA ARG A 171 12.43 -10.46 -22.04
C ARG A 171 11.25 -11.28 -22.50
N ALA A 172 11.10 -12.49 -22.00
CA ALA A 172 9.94 -13.35 -22.29
C ALA A 172 8.63 -12.68 -21.87
N TYR A 173 8.61 -12.03 -20.71
CA TYR A 173 7.46 -11.27 -20.24
C TYR A 173 7.12 -10.11 -21.20
N TYR A 174 8.13 -9.32 -21.61
CA TYR A 174 7.92 -8.24 -22.59
C TYR A 174 7.34 -8.77 -23.91
N GLU A 175 7.93 -9.83 -24.47
CA GLU A 175 7.49 -10.40 -25.75
C GLU A 175 6.05 -10.91 -25.69
N SER A 176 5.67 -11.57 -24.58
CA SER A 176 4.30 -12.09 -24.41
C SER A 176 3.26 -11.03 -24.02
N HIS A 177 3.69 -9.87 -23.56
CA HIS A 177 2.79 -8.80 -23.07
C HIS A 177 3.00 -7.47 -23.81
N LYS A 178 3.42 -7.48 -25.07
CA LYS A 178 3.73 -6.27 -25.87
C LYS A 178 2.67 -5.18 -25.76
N ALA A 179 1.40 -5.55 -25.74
CA ALA A 179 0.30 -4.60 -25.62
C ALA A 179 0.33 -3.74 -24.34
N GLN A 180 1.08 -4.14 -23.34
CA GLN A 180 1.27 -3.36 -22.09
C GLN A 180 2.43 -2.37 -22.18
N PHE A 181 3.26 -2.47 -23.21
CA PHE A 181 4.48 -1.67 -23.41
C PHE A 181 4.30 -0.71 -24.58
N VAL A 182 3.34 0.16 -24.43
CA VAL A 182 3.08 1.26 -25.39
C VAL A 182 3.31 2.59 -24.68
N THR A 183 3.88 3.55 -25.40
CA THR A 183 3.98 4.91 -24.88
C THR A 183 2.59 5.49 -24.65
N PRO A 184 2.40 6.39 -23.69
CA PRO A 184 1.11 7.06 -23.56
C PRO A 184 0.74 7.76 -24.86
N GLY A 185 -0.48 7.53 -25.34
CA GLY A 185 -1.01 8.26 -26.46
C GLY A 185 -1.13 9.74 -26.18
N LYS A 186 -1.35 10.54 -27.22
CA LYS A 186 -1.56 11.99 -27.14
C LYS A 186 -2.89 12.37 -27.76
N PHE A 187 -3.37 13.55 -27.41
CA PHE A 187 -4.57 14.10 -28.01
C PHE A 187 -4.46 15.61 -28.20
N ASN A 188 -5.24 16.14 -29.13
CA ASN A 188 -5.56 17.54 -29.23
C ASN A 188 -7.03 17.68 -28.88
N ALA A 189 -7.36 18.62 -28.00
CA ALA A 189 -8.73 18.89 -27.62
C ALA A 189 -8.95 20.38 -27.39
N ARG A 190 -10.14 20.84 -27.76
CA ARG A 190 -10.68 22.14 -27.31
C ARG A 190 -11.62 21.91 -26.16
N HIS A 191 -11.64 22.82 -25.21
CA HIS A 191 -12.61 22.79 -24.15
C HIS A 191 -13.06 24.16 -23.69
N ILE A 192 -14.24 24.21 -23.10
CA ILE A 192 -14.72 25.31 -22.27
C ILE A 192 -14.82 24.80 -20.85
N LEU A 193 -14.18 25.48 -19.91
CA LEU A 193 -14.36 25.26 -18.48
C LEU A 193 -15.36 26.28 -17.92
N VAL A 194 -16.38 25.81 -17.24
CA VAL A 194 -17.23 26.62 -16.36
C VAL A 194 -16.88 26.26 -14.92
N SER A 195 -16.14 27.12 -14.26
CA SER A 195 -15.59 26.88 -12.92
C SER A 195 -16.67 26.80 -11.86
N VAL A 196 -16.54 25.82 -10.95
CA VAL A 196 -17.41 25.69 -9.76
C VAL A 196 -16.59 25.96 -8.50
N LYS A 197 -17.16 26.70 -7.56
CA LYS A 197 -16.56 26.96 -6.25
C LYS A 197 -16.17 25.68 -5.54
N SER A 198 -14.88 25.51 -5.27
CA SER A 198 -14.32 24.35 -4.59
C SER A 198 -12.99 24.74 -3.93
N GLU A 199 -12.37 23.84 -3.17
CA GLU A 199 -11.01 24.03 -2.67
C GLU A 199 -9.98 24.18 -3.81
N ARG A 200 -10.15 23.45 -4.91
CA ARG A 200 -9.29 23.52 -6.10
C ARG A 200 -9.36 24.87 -6.80
N THR A 201 -10.52 25.51 -6.79
CA THR A 201 -10.73 26.84 -7.37
C THR A 201 -10.53 27.95 -6.35
N GLN A 202 -10.06 27.63 -5.13
CA GLN A 202 -9.89 28.61 -4.03
C GLN A 202 -11.15 29.42 -3.75
N GLY A 203 -12.32 28.80 -3.89
CA GLY A 203 -13.62 29.45 -3.71
C GLY A 203 -14.06 30.34 -4.88
N GLN A 204 -13.27 30.43 -5.95
CA GLN A 204 -13.64 31.19 -7.16
C GLN A 204 -14.55 30.36 -8.06
N GLY A 205 -15.32 31.02 -8.90
CA GLY A 205 -16.26 30.39 -9.84
C GLY A 205 -17.71 30.57 -9.45
N TYR A 206 -18.57 29.71 -10.01
CA TYR A 206 -20.01 29.72 -9.85
C TYR A 206 -20.46 28.72 -8.79
N THR A 207 -21.68 28.87 -8.28
CA THR A 207 -22.34 27.74 -7.61
C THR A 207 -22.58 26.63 -8.60
N ASP A 208 -22.80 25.39 -8.12
CA ASP A 208 -23.03 24.25 -9.02
C ASP A 208 -24.25 24.46 -9.94
N GLN A 209 -25.33 25.10 -9.44
CA GLN A 209 -26.51 25.41 -10.24
C GLN A 209 -26.22 26.47 -11.31
N GLU A 210 -25.57 27.56 -10.95
CA GLU A 210 -25.19 28.61 -11.91
C GLU A 210 -24.28 28.09 -13.01
N ALA A 211 -23.35 27.18 -12.66
CA ALA A 211 -22.47 26.54 -13.63
C ALA A 211 -23.25 25.66 -14.60
N ARG A 212 -24.21 24.87 -14.11
CA ARG A 212 -25.11 24.07 -14.98
C ARG A 212 -25.93 24.93 -15.92
N ASP A 213 -26.48 26.04 -15.43
CA ASP A 213 -27.27 26.97 -16.24
C ASP A 213 -26.40 27.61 -17.34
N ARG A 214 -25.13 27.93 -17.04
CA ARG A 214 -24.16 28.43 -18.01
C ARG A 214 -23.85 27.37 -19.05
N VAL A 215 -23.58 26.13 -18.62
CA VAL A 215 -23.34 24.98 -19.52
C VAL A 215 -24.53 24.77 -20.46
N ALA A 216 -25.76 24.82 -19.96
CA ALA A 216 -26.96 24.69 -20.77
C ALA A 216 -27.04 25.77 -21.88
N LYS A 217 -26.72 27.02 -21.54
CA LYS A 217 -26.67 28.13 -22.52
C LYS A 217 -25.59 27.92 -23.59
N ILE A 218 -24.42 27.42 -23.20
CA ILE A 218 -23.35 27.10 -24.14
C ILE A 218 -23.80 25.97 -25.07
N GLN A 219 -24.41 24.91 -24.52
CA GLN A 219 -24.94 23.80 -25.34
C GLN A 219 -26.03 24.25 -26.34
N GLU A 220 -26.86 25.21 -25.95
CA GLU A 220 -27.86 25.80 -26.88
C GLU A 220 -27.18 26.52 -28.03
N GLN A 221 -26.15 27.33 -27.75
CA GLN A 221 -25.38 28.01 -28.79
C GLN A 221 -24.62 27.03 -29.70
N LEU A 222 -24.09 25.94 -29.17
CA LEU A 222 -23.49 24.87 -29.95
C LEU A 222 -24.53 24.18 -30.88
N ARG A 223 -25.74 23.94 -30.34
CA ARG A 223 -26.85 23.38 -31.13
C ARG A 223 -27.35 24.34 -32.25
N SER A 224 -27.21 25.64 -32.03
CA SER A 224 -27.52 26.66 -33.07
C SER A 224 -26.42 26.77 -34.15
N GLY A 225 -25.34 25.97 -34.08
CA GLY A 225 -24.27 25.90 -35.07
C GLY A 225 -23.05 26.77 -34.76
N LYS A 226 -22.97 27.42 -33.61
CA LYS A 226 -21.74 28.12 -33.22
C LYS A 226 -20.65 27.08 -32.91
N LYS A 227 -19.43 27.43 -33.23
CA LYS A 227 -18.28 26.56 -32.90
C LYS A 227 -17.84 26.72 -31.45
N LEU A 228 -17.31 25.66 -30.83
CA LEU A 228 -16.77 25.69 -29.49
C LEU A 228 -15.65 26.75 -29.36
N GLU A 229 -14.81 26.87 -30.36
CA GLU A 229 -13.73 27.83 -30.46
C GLU A 229 -14.21 29.28 -30.29
N ASP A 230 -15.29 29.64 -30.99
CA ASP A 230 -15.87 30.99 -30.95
C ASP A 230 -16.46 31.34 -29.56
N LEU A 231 -17.01 30.33 -28.88
CA LEU A 231 -17.61 30.48 -27.56
C LEU A 231 -16.58 30.53 -26.42
N THR A 232 -15.38 30.01 -26.63
CA THR A 232 -14.39 29.86 -25.58
C THR A 232 -13.98 31.20 -24.95
N LYS A 233 -13.79 32.23 -25.79
CA LYS A 233 -13.35 33.54 -25.32
C LYS A 233 -14.36 34.19 -24.35
N GLU A 234 -15.64 33.97 -24.55
CA GLU A 234 -16.71 34.52 -23.73
C GLU A 234 -17.02 33.65 -22.50
N TRP A 235 -17.03 32.33 -22.69
CA TRP A 235 -17.62 31.39 -21.75
C TRP A 235 -16.62 30.58 -20.93
N SER A 236 -15.36 30.48 -21.35
CA SER A 236 -14.38 29.67 -20.63
C SER A 236 -13.74 30.42 -19.49
N ASP A 237 -13.65 29.76 -18.34
CA ASP A 237 -12.91 30.23 -17.17
C ASP A 237 -11.47 29.61 -17.13
N ASP A 238 -11.06 28.82 -18.17
CA ASP A 238 -9.75 28.24 -18.21
C ASP A 238 -8.68 29.24 -18.72
N PRO A 239 -7.77 29.70 -17.84
CA PRO A 239 -6.75 30.69 -18.24
C PRO A 239 -5.70 30.13 -19.20
N GLY A 240 -5.54 28.79 -19.23
CA GLY A 240 -4.48 28.14 -20.04
C GLY A 240 -4.82 28.03 -21.52
N SER A 241 -6.10 28.02 -21.88
CA SER A 241 -6.55 27.79 -23.25
C SER A 241 -7.57 28.83 -23.77
N LYS A 242 -8.17 29.64 -22.90
CA LYS A 242 -9.21 30.60 -23.26
C LYS A 242 -8.84 31.46 -24.46
N ASP A 243 -7.64 32.05 -24.45
CA ASP A 243 -7.17 32.94 -25.52
C ASP A 243 -6.71 32.21 -26.81
N LYS A 244 -6.65 30.88 -26.73
CA LYS A 244 -6.32 29.98 -27.84
C LYS A 244 -7.54 29.25 -28.39
N GLY A 245 -8.75 29.78 -28.16
CA GLY A 245 -10.00 29.13 -28.55
C GLY A 245 -10.22 27.77 -27.85
N GLY A 246 -9.73 27.64 -26.62
CA GLY A 246 -9.88 26.43 -25.82
C GLY A 246 -8.91 25.29 -26.17
N LEU A 247 -7.94 25.53 -27.07
CA LEU A 247 -7.10 24.47 -27.65
C LEU A 247 -5.93 24.08 -26.74
N TYR A 248 -5.81 22.79 -26.51
CA TYR A 248 -4.62 22.10 -26.01
C TYR A 248 -4.13 21.12 -27.09
N GLU A 249 -2.86 21.20 -27.44
CA GLU A 249 -2.24 20.36 -28.47
C GLU A 249 -1.18 19.43 -27.90
N ASN A 250 -1.06 18.25 -28.50
CA ASN A 250 -0.03 17.27 -28.19
C ASN A 250 0.01 16.85 -26.68
N ILE A 251 -1.14 16.86 -26.05
CA ILE A 251 -1.26 16.50 -24.64
C ILE A 251 -1.10 14.99 -24.49
N THR A 252 -0.14 14.57 -23.68
CA THR A 252 0.07 13.18 -23.32
C THR A 252 -0.96 12.75 -22.27
N PHE A 253 -1.59 11.60 -22.45
CA PHE A 253 -2.45 11.04 -21.41
C PHE A 253 -1.72 10.88 -20.09
N GLY A 254 -2.36 11.28 -19.00
CA GLY A 254 -1.81 11.37 -17.64
C GLY A 254 -1.52 12.82 -17.18
N GLN A 255 -1.67 13.82 -18.05
CA GLN A 255 -1.46 15.24 -17.72
C GLN A 255 -2.73 15.95 -17.22
N PHE A 256 -3.91 15.44 -17.57
CA PHE A 256 -5.19 15.98 -17.14
C PHE A 256 -5.86 15.11 -16.07
N VAL A 257 -6.88 15.65 -15.42
CA VAL A 257 -7.64 14.90 -14.42
C VAL A 257 -8.33 13.69 -15.05
N PRO A 258 -8.47 12.57 -14.31
CA PRO A 258 -8.96 11.31 -14.85
C PRO A 258 -10.32 11.41 -15.55
N GLU A 259 -11.23 12.24 -15.02
CA GLU A 259 -12.57 12.43 -15.57
C GLU A 259 -12.53 13.10 -16.95
N PHE A 260 -11.63 14.09 -17.12
CA PHE A 260 -11.42 14.77 -18.40
C PHE A 260 -10.87 13.79 -19.45
N GLU A 261 -9.82 13.03 -19.09
CA GLU A 261 -9.20 12.06 -20.01
C GLU A 261 -10.10 10.88 -20.35
N ALA A 262 -10.95 10.46 -19.38
CA ALA A 262 -11.96 9.44 -19.65
C ALA A 262 -12.97 9.91 -20.72
N ALA A 263 -13.40 11.17 -20.63
CA ALA A 263 -14.30 11.75 -21.62
C ALA A 263 -13.62 11.89 -23.01
N VAL A 264 -12.35 12.34 -23.03
CA VAL A 264 -11.56 12.41 -24.29
C VAL A 264 -11.47 11.04 -24.95
N LYS A 265 -11.28 9.95 -24.17
CA LYS A 265 -11.19 8.58 -24.71
C LYS A 265 -12.52 8.03 -25.22
N ALA A 266 -13.64 8.46 -24.61
CA ALA A 266 -14.96 7.92 -24.88
C ALA A 266 -15.69 8.59 -26.04
N GLN A 267 -15.37 9.84 -26.37
CA GLN A 267 -16.14 10.62 -27.34
C GLN A 267 -15.55 10.58 -28.76
N PRO A 268 -16.39 10.70 -29.79
CA PRO A 268 -15.94 10.77 -31.18
C PRO A 268 -15.13 12.03 -31.46
N VAL A 269 -14.09 11.90 -32.29
CA VAL A 269 -13.30 13.03 -32.80
C VAL A 269 -14.19 14.00 -33.59
N GLY A 270 -13.99 15.30 -33.40
CA GLY A 270 -14.70 16.37 -34.09
C GLY A 270 -16.05 16.75 -33.49
N LYS A 271 -16.56 16.03 -32.48
CA LYS A 271 -17.84 16.35 -31.84
C LYS A 271 -17.61 16.86 -30.43
N VAL A 272 -18.44 17.81 -30.00
CA VAL A 272 -18.51 18.23 -28.59
C VAL A 272 -19.28 17.16 -27.81
N GLY A 273 -18.65 16.65 -26.75
CA GLY A 273 -19.27 15.65 -25.87
C GLY A 273 -20.23 16.26 -24.84
N ASP A 274 -20.80 15.36 -24.02
CA ASP A 274 -21.60 15.78 -22.86
C ASP A 274 -20.75 16.52 -21.83
N PRO A 275 -21.34 17.39 -21.00
CA PRO A 275 -20.61 18.09 -19.95
C PRO A 275 -19.97 17.14 -18.93
N VAL A 276 -18.69 17.32 -18.68
CA VAL A 276 -17.90 16.49 -17.78
C VAL A 276 -17.64 17.23 -16.48
N ARG A 277 -18.05 16.66 -15.35
CA ARG A 277 -17.79 17.22 -14.02
C ARG A 277 -16.42 16.79 -13.51
N THR A 278 -15.60 17.77 -13.11
CA THR A 278 -14.30 17.56 -12.47
C THR A 278 -14.21 18.38 -11.17
N ALA A 279 -13.11 18.27 -10.45
CA ALA A 279 -12.86 19.09 -9.26
C ALA A 279 -12.78 20.60 -9.56
N PHE A 280 -12.56 21.01 -10.82
CA PHE A 280 -12.48 22.41 -11.24
C PHE A 280 -13.86 22.99 -11.66
N GLY A 281 -14.75 22.16 -12.19
CA GLY A 281 -16.03 22.61 -12.71
C GLY A 281 -16.58 21.67 -13.78
N TYR A 282 -17.35 22.23 -14.68
CA TYR A 282 -17.90 21.53 -15.84
C TYR A 282 -17.07 21.84 -17.08
N HIS A 283 -16.72 20.81 -17.83
CA HIS A 283 -16.01 20.92 -19.08
C HIS A 283 -16.91 20.49 -20.26
N LEU A 284 -16.93 21.28 -21.31
CA LEU A 284 -17.44 20.92 -22.62
C LEU A 284 -16.21 20.67 -23.51
N ILE A 285 -16.04 19.45 -23.98
CA ILE A 285 -14.80 18.99 -24.63
C ILE A 285 -15.11 18.60 -26.07
N GLN A 286 -14.23 19.01 -26.98
CA GLN A 286 -14.20 18.55 -28.37
C GLN A 286 -12.81 17.97 -28.66
N VAL A 287 -12.73 16.68 -28.91
CA VAL A 287 -11.47 16.05 -29.34
C VAL A 287 -11.23 16.37 -30.81
N GLU A 288 -10.13 17.01 -31.13
CA GLU A 288 -9.78 17.33 -32.53
C GLU A 288 -8.94 16.22 -33.16
N LYS A 289 -8.06 15.60 -32.37
CA LYS A 289 -7.16 14.54 -32.83
C LYS A 289 -6.82 13.58 -31.71
N MET A 290 -6.81 12.30 -32.02
CA MET A 290 -6.28 11.25 -31.17
C MET A 290 -5.02 10.68 -31.84
N MET A 291 -4.00 10.51 -31.03
CA MET A 291 -2.73 9.87 -31.43
C MET A 291 -2.50 8.70 -30.48
N HIS A 292 -2.46 7.51 -31.04
CA HIS A 292 -2.14 6.32 -30.26
C HIS A 292 -0.66 6.37 -29.83
N GLY A 293 -0.37 5.75 -28.71
CA GLY A 293 1.02 5.56 -28.30
C GLY A 293 1.71 4.53 -29.20
N ASP A 294 2.99 4.72 -29.37
CA ASP A 294 3.83 3.79 -30.13
C ASP A 294 4.26 2.60 -29.26
N GLN A 295 4.44 1.45 -29.89
CA GLN A 295 5.03 0.29 -29.26
C GLN A 295 6.44 0.65 -28.74
N MET A 296 6.67 0.49 -27.44
CA MET A 296 8.01 0.67 -26.85
C MET A 296 8.93 -0.43 -27.34
N GLY A 297 10.10 -0.04 -27.87
CA GLY A 297 11.15 -0.99 -28.14
C GLY A 297 11.75 -1.57 -26.86
N TRP A 298 12.50 -2.67 -26.97
CA TRP A 298 13.09 -3.36 -25.80
C TRP A 298 13.88 -2.41 -24.89
N ASP A 299 14.73 -1.56 -25.46
CA ASP A 299 15.59 -0.66 -24.68
C ASP A 299 14.80 0.37 -23.86
N GLN A 300 13.65 0.81 -24.38
CA GLN A 300 12.72 1.71 -23.69
C GLN A 300 11.86 0.98 -22.65
N ALA A 301 11.52 -0.28 -22.92
CA ALA A 301 10.62 -1.07 -22.11
C ALA A 301 11.31 -1.83 -20.97
N LYS A 302 12.64 -2.04 -21.05
CA LYS A 302 13.40 -2.96 -20.19
C LYS A 302 13.12 -2.77 -18.70
N ASP A 303 13.17 -1.54 -18.21
CA ASP A 303 12.97 -1.26 -16.77
C ASP A 303 11.51 -1.50 -16.35
N LEU A 304 10.56 -1.06 -17.16
CA LEU A 304 9.14 -1.30 -16.93
C LEU A 304 8.82 -2.80 -17.04
N ALA A 305 9.42 -3.50 -17.98
CA ALA A 305 9.27 -4.94 -18.15
C ALA A 305 9.83 -5.71 -16.93
N LYS A 306 10.98 -5.28 -16.41
CA LYS A 306 11.57 -5.87 -15.19
C LYS A 306 10.64 -5.67 -13.97
N GLN A 307 10.10 -4.48 -13.80
CA GLN A 307 9.14 -4.21 -12.72
C GLN A 307 7.91 -5.12 -12.84
N LYS A 308 7.27 -5.14 -14.02
CA LYS A 308 6.04 -5.92 -14.25
C LYS A 308 6.28 -7.43 -14.16
N ALA A 309 7.37 -7.93 -14.72
CA ALA A 309 7.74 -9.33 -14.61
C ALA A 309 7.99 -9.75 -13.15
N THR A 310 8.65 -8.87 -12.37
CA THR A 310 8.89 -9.11 -10.94
C THR A 310 7.58 -9.11 -10.15
N GLU A 311 6.67 -8.18 -10.43
CA GLU A 311 5.34 -8.15 -9.80
C GLU A 311 4.54 -9.42 -10.13
N ALA A 312 4.50 -9.80 -11.40
CA ALA A 312 3.81 -11.02 -11.86
C ALA A 312 4.40 -12.28 -11.23
N ARG A 313 5.73 -12.41 -11.17
CA ARG A 313 6.42 -13.54 -10.54
C ARG A 313 6.12 -13.62 -9.04
N ARG A 314 6.14 -12.50 -8.35
CA ARG A 314 5.79 -12.45 -6.92
C ARG A 314 4.35 -12.88 -6.67
N GLU A 315 3.43 -12.43 -7.49
CA GLU A 315 2.02 -12.83 -7.40
C GLU A 315 1.84 -14.32 -7.69
N GLU A 316 2.50 -14.85 -8.71
CA GLU A 316 2.48 -16.28 -9.06
C GLU A 316 3.01 -17.15 -7.91
N VAL A 317 4.19 -16.81 -7.38
CA VAL A 317 4.83 -17.56 -6.28
C VAL A 317 3.98 -17.49 -5.03
N TRP A 318 3.46 -16.31 -4.69
CA TRP A 318 2.61 -16.15 -3.54
C TRP A 318 1.29 -16.91 -3.66
N ASN A 319 0.62 -16.80 -4.79
CA ASN A 319 -0.61 -17.55 -5.05
C ASN A 319 -0.36 -19.05 -5.02
N GLY A 320 0.73 -19.53 -5.61
CA GLY A 320 1.13 -20.92 -5.57
C GLY A 320 1.41 -21.42 -4.14
N PHE A 321 2.06 -20.62 -3.30
CA PHE A 321 2.29 -20.92 -1.89
C PHE A 321 0.98 -21.03 -1.11
N ILE A 322 0.07 -20.07 -1.27
CA ILE A 322 -1.22 -20.08 -0.60
C ILE A 322 -2.10 -21.25 -1.10
N GLU A 323 -2.11 -21.54 -2.39
CA GLU A 323 -2.84 -22.70 -2.94
C GLU A 323 -2.26 -24.04 -2.43
N GLY A 324 -0.95 -24.10 -2.17
CA GLY A 324 -0.33 -25.23 -1.49
C GLY A 324 -0.90 -25.42 -0.07
N ILE A 325 -0.92 -24.35 0.71
CA ILE A 325 -1.48 -24.38 2.07
C ILE A 325 -2.96 -24.76 2.06
N LYS A 326 -3.76 -24.24 1.14
CA LYS A 326 -5.20 -24.57 1.03
C LYS A 326 -5.47 -26.05 0.77
N LYS A 327 -4.54 -26.76 0.15
CA LYS A 327 -4.65 -28.22 -0.06
C LYS A 327 -4.43 -29.00 1.22
N GLU A 328 -3.62 -28.45 2.14
CA GLU A 328 -3.27 -29.09 3.41
C GLU A 328 -4.21 -28.69 4.54
N VAL A 329 -4.72 -27.46 4.51
CA VAL A 329 -5.58 -26.87 5.54
C VAL A 329 -6.95 -26.58 4.96
N PRO A 330 -7.99 -27.38 5.31
CA PRO A 330 -9.36 -27.13 4.88
C PRO A 330 -9.84 -25.75 5.36
N PHE A 331 -10.44 -24.98 4.48
CA PHE A 331 -11.03 -23.66 4.82
C PHE A 331 -12.34 -23.44 4.09
N GLU A 332 -13.25 -22.71 4.73
CA GLU A 332 -14.49 -22.23 4.14
C GLU A 332 -14.63 -20.74 4.39
N MET A 333 -14.95 -19.98 3.34
CA MET A 333 -15.26 -18.56 3.44
C MET A 333 -16.76 -18.35 3.33
N ASN A 334 -17.37 -17.80 4.37
CA ASN A 334 -18.72 -17.28 4.23
C ASN A 334 -18.70 -16.00 3.39
N PRO A 335 -19.61 -15.83 2.41
CA PRO A 335 -19.69 -14.60 1.65
C PRO A 335 -19.94 -13.42 2.61
N ALA A 336 -19.23 -12.31 2.36
CA ALA A 336 -19.38 -11.10 3.18
C ALA A 336 -20.88 -10.70 3.25
N PRO A 337 -21.39 -10.32 4.42
CA PRO A 337 -22.76 -9.86 4.54
C PRO A 337 -22.96 -8.63 3.64
N GLY A 338 -23.76 -8.78 2.58
CA GLY A 338 -24.06 -7.68 1.61
C GLY A 338 -24.13 -8.11 0.15
N LYS A 339 -23.60 -9.27 -0.25
CA LYS A 339 -23.70 -9.75 -1.65
C LYS A 339 -24.73 -10.87 -1.88
N ALA A 340 -25.37 -11.39 -0.86
CA ALA A 340 -26.31 -12.51 -0.96
C ALA A 340 -27.78 -12.12 -1.24
N ALA A 341 -28.13 -10.85 -1.45
CA ALA A 341 -29.51 -10.40 -1.52
C ALA A 341 -30.08 -10.22 -2.96
N LYS A 342 -29.47 -10.79 -4.01
CA LYS A 342 -30.00 -10.65 -5.39
C LYS A 342 -30.18 -11.94 -6.19
N ALA A 343 -30.30 -13.09 -5.56
CA ALA A 343 -30.58 -14.34 -6.28
C ALA A 343 -31.53 -15.29 -5.53
N ALA A 344 -32.72 -14.82 -5.17
CA ALA A 344 -33.85 -15.70 -4.87
C ALA A 344 -35.13 -15.09 -5.44
N LYS A 345 -35.44 -15.42 -6.71
CA LYS A 345 -36.79 -15.29 -7.23
C LYS A 345 -37.68 -16.32 -6.51
N PRO A 346 -38.81 -15.94 -5.94
CA PRO A 346 -39.71 -16.92 -5.37
C PRO A 346 -40.31 -17.76 -6.49
N ALA A 347 -40.22 -19.07 -6.34
CA ALA A 347 -40.91 -20.04 -7.17
C ALA A 347 -42.43 -19.83 -7.07
N ALA A 348 -43.06 -19.57 -8.20
CA ALA A 348 -44.52 -19.50 -8.32
C ALA A 348 -45.09 -20.86 -7.96
N LYS A 349 -45.91 -20.94 -6.90
CA LYS A 349 -46.78 -22.04 -6.62
C LYS A 349 -47.86 -22.05 -7.71
N LYS A 350 -47.91 -23.09 -8.56
CA LYS A 350 -49.07 -23.47 -9.31
C LYS A 350 -49.98 -24.25 -8.35
N GLY A 351 -51.12 -23.72 -8.03
CA GLY A 351 -52.28 -24.42 -7.57
C GLY A 351 -53.30 -24.49 -8.69
#